data_b1835aadb5d9228433256b5c78e3c222
#
_entry.id   b1835aadb5d9228433256b5c78e3c222
#
_cell.length_a   1.000
_cell.length_b   1.000
_cell.length_c   1.000
_cell.angle_alpha   90.00
_cell.angle_beta   90.00
_cell.angle_gamma   90.00
#
_symmetry.space_group_name_H-M   'P 1'
#
loop_
_entity.id
_entity.type
_entity.pdbx_description
1 polymer ?
#
loop_
_entity_poly.entity_id
_entity_poly.type
_entity_poly.pdbx_seq_one_letter_code
_entity_poly.pdbx_strand_id
1 'polypeptide(L)' 'MREDATAGRMTGAKGMSREELLALPVSVDLETGNHALGLGRSKGYELAKRGEYPCKVLRLGNAYRVVTADLLDLLGLAA' A
#
# COMPACT_ATOMS: atom_id res chain seq x y z
N MET A 1 -12.99 23.18 -8.30
CA MET A 1 -12.41 22.76 -7.70
C MET A 1 -12.57 22.64 -7.17
N ARG A 2 -12.79 22.38 -7.42
CA ARG A 2 -12.43 21.90 -6.72
C ARG A 2 -12.59 21.31 -6.20
N GLU A 3 -12.79 20.88 -6.39
CA GLU A 3 -12.39 20.11 -5.68
C GLU A 3 -12.27 19.67 -5.10
N ASP A 4 -12.61 19.66 -5.51
CA ASP A 4 -11.99 19.05 -4.71
C ASP A 4 -11.92 18.81 -4.10
N ALA A 5 -12.23 19.03 -4.56
CA ALA A 5 -11.55 18.61 -3.74
C ALA A 5 -11.64 18.23 -3.13
N THR A 6 -11.93 18.02 -3.38
CA THR A 6 -11.47 17.50 -2.56
C THR A 6 -11.54 16.84 -2.13
N ALA A 7 -11.77 16.63 -2.42
CA ALA A 7 -11.26 15.94 -1.80
C ALA A 7 -10.98 15.61 -1.48
N GLY A 8 -10.97 15.59 -1.52
CA GLY A 8 -10.06 15.14 -1.01
C GLY A 8 -9.81 15.21 -0.57
N ARG A 9 -9.90 15.18 -0.77
CA ARG A 9 -9.20 15.25 -0.14
C ARG A 9 -9.12 14.90 0.59
N MET A 10 -9.22 14.41 0.61
CA MET A 10 -8.88 13.94 1.32
C MET A 10 -8.50 13.41 1.44
N THR A 11 -8.36 13.16 1.36
CA THR A 11 -7.89 12.57 1.39
C THR A 11 -7.21 12.33 1.15
N GLY A 12 -7.39 12.45 0.82
CA GLY A 12 -6.47 11.77 -0.01
C GLY A 12 -5.05 11.78 0.35
N ALA A 13 -4.68 12.53 1.24
CA ALA A 13 -3.29 12.58 1.64
C ALA A 13 -2.75 11.23 2.08
N LYS A 14 -3.65 10.24 2.23
CA LYS A 14 -3.22 8.96 2.74
C LYS A 14 -3.11 7.95 1.67
N GLY A 15 -2.50 7.82 0.84
CA GLY A 15 -2.37 6.83 -0.19
C GLY A 15 -1.43 7.32 -1.24
N MET A 16 -1.26 6.53 -2.23
CA MET A 16 -0.40 6.86 -3.34
C MET A 16 -1.25 7.07 -4.57
N SER A 17 -0.80 7.91 -5.47
CA SER A 17 -1.48 8.10 -6.73
C SER A 17 -1.32 6.86 -7.59
N ARG A 18 -2.19 6.73 -8.60
CA ARG A 18 -2.08 5.64 -9.54
C ARG A 18 -0.72 5.61 -10.21
N GLU A 19 -0.22 6.77 -10.60
CA GLU A 19 1.08 6.85 -11.26
C GLU A 19 2.19 6.38 -10.35
N GLU A 20 2.13 6.76 -9.08
CA GLU A 20 3.13 6.32 -8.13
C GLU A 20 3.09 4.81 -7.94
N LEU A 21 1.87 4.26 -7.86
CA LEU A 21 1.71 2.83 -7.69
C LEU A 21 2.26 2.04 -8.87
N LEU A 22 1.97 2.51 -10.07
CA LEU A 22 2.43 1.82 -11.27
C LEU A 22 3.94 1.93 -11.48
N ALA A 23 4.59 2.85 -10.79
CA ALA A 23 6.03 3.01 -10.88
C ALA A 23 6.79 2.23 -9.79
N LEU A 24 6.08 1.51 -8.93
CA LEU A 24 6.74 0.77 -7.85
C LEU A 24 7.54 -0.41 -8.40
N PRO A 25 8.65 -0.76 -7.73
CA PRO A 25 9.40 -1.95 -8.12
C PRO A 25 8.63 -3.23 -7.80
N VAL A 26 9.19 -4.35 -8.14
CA VAL A 26 8.56 -5.67 -8.00
C VAL A 26 8.09 -5.94 -6.57
N SER A 27 8.85 -5.49 -5.61
CA SER A 27 8.42 -5.58 -4.22
C SER A 27 8.79 -4.29 -3.51
N VAL A 28 8.07 -4.00 -2.44
CA VAL A 28 8.29 -2.78 -1.66
C VAL A 28 8.35 -3.14 -0.18
N ASP A 29 8.88 -2.23 0.62
CA ASP A 29 8.88 -2.46 2.06
C ASP A 29 7.46 -2.32 2.61
N LEU A 30 7.30 -2.77 3.86
CA LEU A 30 5.97 -2.76 4.45
C LEU A 30 5.43 -1.34 4.62
N GLU A 31 6.30 -0.40 4.90
CA GLU A 31 5.89 0.99 5.08
C GLU A 31 5.28 1.55 3.80
N THR A 32 5.88 1.25 2.66
CA THR A 32 5.35 1.67 1.38
C THR A 32 4.02 1.00 1.10
N GLY A 33 3.91 -0.30 1.40
CA GLY A 33 2.65 -1.01 1.24
C GLY A 33 1.56 -0.42 2.11
N ASN A 34 1.89 -0.11 3.37
CA ASN A 34 0.94 0.53 4.27
C ASN A 34 0.46 1.86 3.72
N HIS A 35 1.38 2.65 3.19
CA HIS A 35 1.03 3.95 2.63
C HIS A 35 0.08 3.79 1.45
N ALA A 36 0.35 2.84 0.58
CA ALA A 36 -0.50 2.59 -0.59
C ALA A 36 -1.91 2.17 -0.18
N LEU A 37 -2.02 1.43 0.92
CA LEU A 37 -3.32 0.93 1.39
C LEU A 37 -4.00 1.88 2.36
N GLY A 38 -3.37 2.97 2.73
CA GLY A 38 -3.93 3.89 3.70
C GLY A 38 -3.92 3.36 5.12
N LEU A 39 -3.03 2.41 5.40
CA LEU A 39 -2.91 1.85 6.74
C LEU A 39 -1.89 2.63 7.55
N GLY A 40 -2.17 2.76 8.84
CA GLY A 40 -1.18 3.31 9.74
C GLY A 40 -0.05 2.33 9.94
N ARG A 41 1.09 2.84 10.37
CA ARG A 41 2.28 2.01 10.55
C ARG A 41 2.04 0.87 11.54
N SER A 42 1.48 1.17 12.70
CA SER A 42 1.25 0.15 13.71
C SER A 42 0.29 -0.91 13.23
N LYS A 43 -0.79 -0.48 12.59
CA LYS A 43 -1.80 -1.41 12.10
C LYS A 43 -1.23 -2.32 11.02
N GLY A 44 -0.46 -1.75 10.10
CA GLY A 44 0.13 -2.54 9.03
C GLY A 44 1.08 -3.60 9.55
N TYR A 45 1.93 -3.23 10.49
CA TYR A 45 2.86 -4.18 11.08
C TYR A 45 2.14 -5.26 11.88
N GLU A 46 1.10 -4.88 12.57
CA GLU A 46 0.31 -5.85 13.33
C GLU A 46 -0.31 -6.89 12.38
N LEU A 47 -0.89 -6.42 11.29
CA LEU A 47 -1.51 -7.33 10.33
C LEU A 47 -0.47 -8.25 9.69
N ALA A 48 0.69 -7.71 9.34
CA ALA A 48 1.74 -8.53 8.75
C ALA A 48 2.23 -9.59 9.72
N LYS A 49 2.38 -9.22 10.98
CA LYS A 49 2.85 -10.13 12.00
C LYS A 49 1.87 -11.26 12.22
N ARG A 50 0.59 -11.00 12.09
CA ARG A 50 -0.46 -12.00 12.29
C ARG A 50 -0.79 -12.79 11.03
N GLY A 51 -0.14 -12.47 9.92
CA GLY A 51 -0.43 -13.14 8.67
C GLY A 51 -1.76 -12.70 8.07
N GLU A 52 -2.23 -11.51 8.43
CA GLU A 52 -3.53 -11.00 7.97
C GLU A 52 -3.41 -9.76 7.10
N TYR A 53 -2.23 -9.49 6.61
CA TYR A 53 -2.05 -8.35 5.71
C TYR A 53 -2.84 -8.59 4.41
N PRO A 54 -3.47 -7.55 3.84
CA PRO A 54 -4.36 -7.75 2.68
C PRO A 54 -3.65 -8.15 1.39
N CYS A 55 -2.33 -8.02 1.34
CA CYS A 55 -1.55 -8.44 0.17
C CYS A 55 -0.54 -9.49 0.61
N LYS A 56 0.06 -10.15 -0.37
CA LYS A 56 1.10 -11.12 -0.06
C LYS A 56 2.32 -10.41 0.52
N VAL A 57 2.78 -10.88 1.66
CA VAL A 57 3.94 -10.36 2.35
C VAL A 57 4.98 -11.44 2.47
N LEU A 58 6.20 -11.12 2.11
CA LEU A 58 7.33 -12.03 2.27
C LEU A 58 8.12 -11.58 3.49
N ARG A 59 8.50 -12.53 4.32
CA ARG A 59 9.35 -12.23 5.46
C ARG A 59 10.75 -12.70 5.17
N LEU A 60 11.67 -11.75 5.13
CA LEU A 60 13.07 -12.03 4.84
C LEU A 60 13.88 -11.61 6.06
N GLY A 61 14.18 -12.57 6.94
CA GLY A 61 14.81 -12.26 8.20
C GLY A 61 13.89 -11.42 9.05
N ASN A 62 14.32 -10.22 9.41
CA ASN A 62 13.50 -9.29 10.19
C ASN A 62 12.75 -8.28 9.35
N ALA A 63 12.82 -8.40 8.04
CA ALA A 63 12.18 -7.44 7.14
C ALA A 63 10.97 -8.07 6.47
N TYR A 64 9.97 -7.24 6.20
CA TYR A 64 8.81 -7.65 5.43
C TYR A 64 8.87 -6.97 4.06
N ARG A 65 8.47 -7.72 3.02
CA ARG A 65 8.37 -7.16 1.68
C ARG A 65 6.97 -7.44 1.15
N VAL A 66 6.35 -6.43 0.57
CA VAL A 66 5.04 -6.57 -0.03
C VAL A 66 5.20 -6.79 -1.52
N VAL A 67 4.53 -7.80 -2.05
CA VAL A 67 4.61 -8.12 -3.47
C VAL A 67 3.76 -7.10 -4.24
N THR A 68 4.41 -6.31 -5.07
CA THR A 68 3.73 -5.22 -5.77
C THR A 68 2.60 -5.70 -6.66
N ALA A 69 2.78 -6.83 -7.34
CA ALA A 69 1.72 -7.36 -8.21
C ALA A 69 0.44 -7.61 -7.42
N ASP A 70 0.56 -8.19 -6.23
CA ASP A 70 -0.62 -8.42 -5.39
C ASP A 70 -1.24 -7.12 -4.92
N LEU A 71 -0.41 -6.14 -4.60
CA LEU A 71 -0.88 -4.84 -4.17
C LEU A 71 -1.68 -4.15 -5.28
N LEU A 72 -1.15 -4.18 -6.49
CA LEU A 72 -1.84 -3.57 -7.61
C LEU A 72 -3.14 -4.29 -7.94
N ASP A 73 -3.11 -5.61 -7.84
CA ASP A 73 -4.30 -6.41 -8.09
C ASP A 73 -5.40 -6.08 -7.08
N LEU A 74 -5.02 -6.00 -5.81
CA LEU A 74 -5.97 -5.65 -4.75
C LEU A 74 -6.59 -4.28 -5.00
N LEU A 75 -5.80 -3.34 -5.49
CA LEU A 75 -6.27 -1.97 -5.72
C LEU A 75 -6.94 -1.80 -7.08
N GLY A 76 -7.04 -2.87 -7.86
CA GLY A 76 -7.72 -2.82 -9.14
C GLY A 76 -6.89 -2.19 -10.25
N LEU A 77 -5.57 -2.16 -10.09
CA LEU A 77 -4.68 -1.55 -11.08
C LEU A 77 -3.90 -2.56 -11.92
N ALA A 78 -4.09 -3.84 -11.67
CA ALA A 78 -3.39 -4.86 -12.43
C ALA A 78 -3.95 -4.91 -13.85
N ALA A 79 -3.07 -5.13 -14.82
CA ALA A 79 -3.47 -5.19 -16.23
C ALA A 79 -4.29 -6.45 -16.50
#